data_49a30fe66eccfe5b37aa6901d1ed48c6
#
_entry.id   49a30fe66eccfe5b37aa6901d1ed48c6
#
_cell.length_a   1.000
_cell.length_b   1.000
_cell.length_c   1.000
_cell.angle_alpha   90.00
_cell.angle_beta   90.00
_cell.angle_gamma   90.00
#
_symmetry.space_group_name_H-M   'P 1'
#
loop_
_entity.id
_entity.type
_entity.pdbx_description
1 polymer ?
#
loop_
_entity_poly.entity_id
_entity_poly.type
_entity_poly.pdbx_seq_one_letter_code
_entity_poly.pdbx_strand_id
1 'polypeptide(L)'
;MDRIGFGAAYYAEYQRRPDIDFATMVEADFALMAEAGFSVIRVGESVWSTWEPEDGRFELDWLEPVLDAAHRHDIGVILGTPTYAVPMWLARRYPDIAAETASGHRVGWGARQEVNFAHAAYRFHAERVIRAVVGRYREHPAIIGYQVDNEPGPRLLYNTDVFEKFVDWLRRRYGTVDRLNEEWGLVYWSHRLSRWSDLWRPEGNFQPQYDLAWRRFQAELVTEFIGWQAGIVRELTGGRGFVTTCISYEQPGIEDAELSRALDVVSGNAYYEMQDSLAHPGALPRSSGPTGWVVRGPWAVTQLADLMYSSKQAPFLVTETNAGSIGFSSMNESPYDGQWRQVA
;
A
#
# COMPACT_ATOMS: atom_id res chain seq x y z
N MET A 1 -21.80 -3.71 -0.81
CA MET A 1 -21.45 -5.15 -0.73
C MET A 1 -22.51 -5.83 0.11
N ASP A 2 -23.31 -6.68 -0.49
CA ASP A 2 -24.41 -7.36 0.21
C ASP A 2 -23.98 -8.74 0.77
N ARG A 3 -22.74 -9.14 0.53
CA ARG A 3 -22.15 -10.40 1.00
C ARG A 3 -20.78 -10.15 1.61
N ILE A 4 -20.41 -10.98 2.58
CA ILE A 4 -19.06 -11.03 3.11
C ILE A 4 -18.15 -11.61 2.03
N GLY A 5 -17.10 -10.88 1.65
CA GLY A 5 -16.06 -11.39 0.76
C GLY A 5 -15.13 -12.34 1.55
N PHE A 6 -14.89 -13.53 1.01
CA PHE A 6 -13.92 -14.49 1.53
C PHE A 6 -12.98 -14.92 0.41
N GLY A 7 -11.67 -14.84 0.64
CA GLY A 7 -10.69 -15.16 -0.40
C GLY A 7 -9.26 -14.88 0.00
N ALA A 8 -8.38 -14.70 -0.98
CA ALA A 8 -6.96 -14.46 -0.78
C ALA A 8 -6.36 -13.55 -1.86
N ALA A 9 -5.15 -13.04 -1.58
CA ALA A 9 -4.25 -12.59 -2.65
C ALA A 9 -3.76 -13.81 -3.42
N TYR A 10 -3.88 -13.77 -4.74
CA TYR A 10 -3.51 -14.88 -5.62
C TYR A 10 -2.42 -14.44 -6.59
N TYR A 11 -1.28 -15.07 -6.48
CA TYR A 11 -0.07 -14.78 -7.26
C TYR A 11 0.17 -15.87 -8.30
N ALA A 12 -0.72 -15.98 -9.29
CA ALA A 12 -0.65 -16.98 -10.36
C ALA A 12 0.70 -16.95 -11.09
N GLU A 13 1.26 -15.76 -11.29
CA GLU A 13 2.56 -15.55 -11.94
C GLU A 13 3.73 -16.14 -11.13
N TYR A 14 3.63 -16.13 -9.81
CA TYR A 14 4.63 -16.71 -8.90
C TYR A 14 4.54 -18.22 -8.78
N GLN A 15 3.34 -18.77 -9.00
CA GLN A 15 3.08 -20.20 -8.83
C GLN A 15 3.26 -21.02 -10.13
N ARG A 16 3.68 -20.38 -11.22
CA ARG A 16 3.91 -21.06 -12.50
C ARG A 16 4.83 -22.27 -12.34
N ARG A 17 4.38 -23.39 -12.86
CA ARG A 17 5.11 -24.65 -12.88
C ARG A 17 5.52 -24.97 -14.32
N PRO A 18 6.79 -25.31 -14.56
CA PRO A 18 7.27 -25.59 -15.92
C PRO A 18 6.71 -26.87 -16.53
N ASP A 19 6.20 -27.78 -15.69
CA ASP A 19 5.67 -29.09 -16.05
C ASP A 19 4.15 -29.10 -16.31
N ILE A 20 3.47 -27.98 -16.06
CA ILE A 20 2.01 -27.86 -16.22
C ILE A 20 1.69 -26.62 -17.06
N ASP A 21 0.78 -26.79 -17.99
CA ASP A 21 0.23 -25.64 -18.74
C ASP A 21 -0.42 -24.64 -17.79
N PHE A 22 -0.13 -23.35 -17.99
CA PHE A 22 -0.57 -22.29 -17.08
C PHE A 22 -2.10 -22.21 -16.92
N ALA A 23 -2.85 -22.34 -18.01
CA ALA A 23 -4.31 -22.29 -17.94
C ALA A 23 -4.89 -23.51 -17.19
N THR A 24 -4.27 -24.67 -17.36
CA THR A 24 -4.63 -25.90 -16.63
C THR A 24 -4.35 -25.76 -15.13
N MET A 25 -3.22 -25.18 -14.76
CA MET A 25 -2.88 -24.90 -13.37
C MET A 25 -3.90 -23.93 -12.74
N VAL A 26 -4.17 -22.83 -13.42
CA VAL A 26 -5.13 -21.82 -12.97
C VAL A 26 -6.52 -22.43 -12.77
N GLU A 27 -7.00 -23.24 -13.70
CA GLU A 27 -8.31 -23.88 -13.57
C GLU A 27 -8.39 -24.80 -12.34
N ALA A 28 -7.34 -25.56 -12.09
CA ALA A 28 -7.26 -26.43 -10.90
C ALA A 28 -7.27 -25.61 -9.59
N ASP A 29 -6.54 -24.48 -9.55
CA ASP A 29 -6.52 -23.59 -8.40
C ASP A 29 -7.91 -22.99 -8.13
N PHE A 30 -8.60 -22.53 -9.18
CA PHE A 30 -9.94 -21.97 -9.03
C PHE A 30 -10.99 -22.99 -8.62
N ALA A 31 -10.85 -24.25 -9.07
CA ALA A 31 -11.72 -25.33 -8.60
C ALA A 31 -11.56 -25.55 -7.08
N LEU A 32 -10.32 -25.55 -6.58
CA LEU A 32 -10.05 -25.65 -5.14
C LEU A 32 -10.55 -24.41 -4.36
N MET A 33 -10.37 -23.21 -4.90
CA MET A 33 -10.89 -21.98 -4.30
C MET A 33 -12.42 -22.02 -4.19
N ALA A 34 -13.12 -22.46 -5.24
CA ALA A 34 -14.56 -22.59 -5.24
C ALA A 34 -15.05 -23.63 -4.23
N GLU A 35 -14.38 -24.78 -4.14
CA GLU A 35 -14.64 -25.81 -3.12
C GLU A 35 -14.46 -25.27 -1.70
N ALA A 36 -13.41 -24.42 -1.49
CA ALA A 36 -13.17 -23.75 -0.22
C ALA A 36 -14.13 -22.60 0.09
N GLY A 37 -15.04 -22.25 -0.84
CA GLY A 37 -16.02 -21.19 -0.67
C GLY A 37 -15.48 -19.77 -0.92
N PHE A 38 -14.41 -19.62 -1.68
CA PHE A 38 -13.91 -18.29 -2.06
C PHE A 38 -14.92 -17.55 -2.94
N SER A 39 -15.06 -16.27 -2.69
CA SER A 39 -15.92 -15.37 -3.46
C SER A 39 -15.16 -14.19 -4.07
N VAL A 40 -13.90 -13.98 -3.67
CA VAL A 40 -13.06 -12.89 -4.14
C VAL A 40 -11.58 -13.26 -4.11
N ILE A 41 -10.83 -12.77 -5.10
CA ILE A 41 -9.35 -12.79 -5.08
C ILE A 41 -8.81 -11.41 -5.41
N ARG A 42 -7.57 -11.17 -5.02
CA ARG A 42 -6.78 -10.00 -5.40
C ARG A 42 -5.58 -10.43 -6.23
N VAL A 43 -5.30 -9.74 -7.34
CA VAL A 43 -4.25 -10.13 -8.28
C VAL A 43 -3.50 -8.94 -8.85
N GLY A 44 -2.25 -9.12 -9.23
CA GLY A 44 -1.52 -8.24 -10.15
C GLY A 44 -0.84 -7.02 -9.54
N GLU A 45 -0.94 -6.78 -8.24
CA GLU A 45 -0.38 -5.58 -7.60
C GLU A 45 1.14 -5.57 -7.48
N SER A 46 1.80 -6.71 -7.56
CA SER A 46 3.25 -6.84 -7.26
C SER A 46 4.15 -6.98 -8.48
N VAL A 47 3.62 -6.95 -9.70
CA VAL A 47 4.29 -7.53 -10.86
C VAL A 47 4.50 -6.57 -12.03
N TRP A 48 4.93 -5.33 -11.76
CA TRP A 48 5.18 -4.37 -12.82
C TRP A 48 6.14 -4.90 -13.90
N SER A 49 7.22 -5.58 -13.50
CA SER A 49 8.16 -6.17 -14.47
C SER A 49 7.57 -7.31 -15.30
N THR A 50 6.48 -7.95 -14.86
CA THR A 50 5.71 -8.91 -15.67
C THR A 50 4.79 -8.20 -16.65
N TRP A 51 4.14 -7.11 -16.21
CA TRP A 51 3.31 -6.27 -17.09
C TRP A 51 4.12 -5.51 -18.14
N GLU A 52 5.29 -5.03 -17.75
CA GLU A 52 6.17 -4.20 -18.58
C GLU A 52 7.63 -4.62 -18.34
N PRO A 53 8.09 -5.73 -18.96
CA PRO A 53 9.44 -6.26 -18.77
C PRO A 53 10.54 -5.33 -19.29
N GLU A 54 10.23 -4.48 -20.25
CA GLU A 54 11.10 -3.43 -20.80
C GLU A 54 10.29 -2.15 -21.00
N ASP A 55 10.96 -1.00 -21.00
CA ASP A 55 10.32 0.30 -21.17
C ASP A 55 9.44 0.36 -22.41
N GLY A 56 8.12 0.45 -22.22
CA GLY A 56 7.11 0.52 -23.28
C GLY A 56 6.72 -0.81 -23.93
N ARG A 57 7.32 -1.93 -23.52
CA ARG A 57 6.90 -3.26 -23.96
C ARG A 57 5.97 -3.89 -22.94
N PHE A 58 4.70 -3.96 -23.28
CA PHE A 58 3.67 -4.54 -22.42
C PHE A 58 3.35 -5.98 -22.77
N GLU A 59 3.31 -6.84 -21.77
CA GLU A 59 2.88 -8.24 -21.83
C GLU A 59 1.68 -8.40 -20.91
N LEU A 60 0.47 -8.19 -21.43
CA LEU A 60 -0.74 -8.14 -20.61
C LEU A 60 -1.51 -9.45 -20.61
N ASP A 61 -1.46 -10.24 -21.67
CA ASP A 61 -2.37 -11.38 -21.92
C ASP A 61 -2.24 -12.54 -20.91
N TRP A 62 -1.19 -12.55 -20.10
CA TRP A 62 -0.97 -13.61 -19.10
C TRP A 62 -2.05 -13.67 -18.02
N LEU A 63 -2.77 -12.57 -17.75
CA LEU A 63 -3.83 -12.53 -16.75
C LEU A 63 -5.18 -13.02 -17.30
N GLU A 64 -5.39 -13.09 -18.61
CA GLU A 64 -6.67 -13.53 -19.19
C GLU A 64 -7.14 -14.89 -18.68
N PRO A 65 -6.30 -15.95 -18.65
CA PRO A 65 -6.74 -17.25 -18.11
C PRO A 65 -7.21 -17.17 -16.65
N VAL A 66 -6.60 -16.29 -15.85
CA VAL A 66 -6.96 -16.08 -14.45
C VAL A 66 -8.33 -15.42 -14.34
N LEU A 67 -8.58 -14.36 -15.12
CA LEU A 67 -9.86 -13.65 -15.12
C LEU A 67 -11.00 -14.52 -15.66
N ASP A 68 -10.74 -15.29 -16.72
CA ASP A 68 -11.69 -16.22 -17.30
C ASP A 68 -12.09 -17.34 -16.32
N ALA A 69 -11.09 -17.91 -15.61
CA ALA A 69 -11.35 -18.93 -14.59
C ALA A 69 -12.13 -18.33 -13.42
N ALA A 70 -11.76 -17.13 -12.94
CA ALA A 70 -12.49 -16.42 -11.91
C ALA A 70 -13.97 -16.25 -12.29
N HIS A 71 -14.24 -15.82 -13.52
CA HIS A 71 -15.60 -15.64 -14.02
C HIS A 71 -16.39 -16.97 -14.08
N ARG A 72 -15.76 -18.05 -14.58
CA ARG A 72 -16.40 -19.39 -14.63
C ARG A 72 -16.76 -19.93 -13.26
N HIS A 73 -15.97 -19.61 -12.24
CA HIS A 73 -16.15 -20.09 -10.86
C HIS A 73 -16.93 -19.10 -9.97
N ASP A 74 -17.49 -18.01 -10.52
CA ASP A 74 -18.24 -16.96 -9.78
C ASP A 74 -17.38 -16.30 -8.67
N ILE A 75 -16.08 -16.14 -8.91
CA ILE A 75 -15.12 -15.50 -8.00
C ILE A 75 -14.82 -14.10 -8.53
N GLY A 76 -15.12 -13.07 -7.73
CA GLY A 76 -14.83 -11.69 -8.07
C GLY A 76 -13.32 -11.37 -7.97
N VAL A 77 -12.84 -10.48 -8.83
CA VAL A 77 -11.42 -10.10 -8.88
C VAL A 77 -11.24 -8.63 -8.49
N ILE A 78 -10.35 -8.37 -7.54
CA ILE A 78 -9.78 -7.05 -7.27
C ILE A 78 -8.46 -6.96 -8.03
N LEU A 79 -8.43 -6.14 -9.08
CA LEU A 79 -7.23 -5.96 -9.90
C LEU A 79 -6.31 -4.90 -9.28
N GLY A 80 -5.08 -5.29 -8.99
CA GLY A 80 -4.06 -4.40 -8.43
C GLY A 80 -3.29 -3.61 -9.49
N THR A 81 -2.91 -2.36 -9.16
CA THR A 81 -1.92 -1.60 -9.92
C THR A 81 -0.54 -1.79 -9.29
N PRO A 82 0.51 -2.07 -10.08
CA PRO A 82 1.79 -2.55 -9.54
C PRO A 82 2.75 -1.43 -9.14
N THR A 83 2.26 -0.25 -8.85
CA THR A 83 3.04 0.99 -8.75
C THR A 83 4.10 0.97 -7.64
N TYR A 84 3.88 0.24 -6.57
CA TYR A 84 4.86 0.12 -5.47
C TYR A 84 6.04 -0.81 -5.81
N ALA A 85 5.91 -1.68 -6.80
CA ALA A 85 6.90 -2.70 -7.17
C ALA A 85 7.66 -2.27 -8.44
N VAL A 86 8.54 -1.28 -8.30
CA VAL A 86 9.25 -0.63 -9.40
C VAL A 86 10.18 -1.60 -10.15
N PRO A 87 10.10 -1.73 -11.49
CA PRO A 87 10.97 -2.60 -12.24
C PRO A 87 12.41 -2.05 -12.31
N MET A 88 13.39 -2.96 -12.41
CA MET A 88 14.80 -2.61 -12.45
C MET A 88 15.15 -1.67 -13.61
N TRP A 89 14.51 -1.83 -14.78
CA TRP A 89 14.78 -0.96 -15.93
C TRP A 89 14.45 0.50 -15.63
N LEU A 90 13.36 0.76 -14.87
CA LEU A 90 12.95 2.11 -14.48
C LEU A 90 13.94 2.71 -13.47
N ALA A 91 14.33 1.95 -12.45
CA ALA A 91 15.30 2.38 -11.45
C ALA A 91 16.68 2.67 -12.07
N ARG A 92 17.11 1.91 -13.08
CA ARG A 92 18.35 2.16 -13.80
C ARG A 92 18.29 3.40 -14.73
N ARG A 93 17.15 3.60 -15.36
CA ARG A 93 16.96 4.73 -16.28
C ARG A 93 16.86 6.06 -15.56
N TYR A 94 16.26 6.06 -14.38
CA TYR A 94 16.03 7.24 -13.55
C TYR A 94 16.50 7.00 -12.11
N PRO A 95 17.82 7.00 -11.84
CA PRO A 95 18.33 6.72 -10.47
C PRO A 95 17.80 7.71 -9.41
N ASP A 96 17.36 8.89 -9.83
CA ASP A 96 16.84 9.94 -8.94
C ASP A 96 15.41 9.67 -8.45
N ILE A 97 14.74 8.64 -8.97
CA ILE A 97 13.47 8.20 -8.39
C ILE A 97 13.64 7.48 -7.05
N ALA A 98 14.84 7.11 -6.66
CA ALA A 98 15.09 6.47 -5.38
C ALA A 98 14.68 7.39 -4.22
N ALA A 99 13.95 6.83 -3.24
CA ALA A 99 13.64 7.54 -2.01
C ALA A 99 14.92 7.85 -1.23
N GLU A 100 14.98 9.02 -0.60
CA GLU A 100 16.07 9.40 0.30
C GLU A 100 15.60 9.33 1.75
N THR A 101 16.49 8.81 2.61
CA THR A 101 16.30 8.78 4.06
C THR A 101 16.64 10.14 4.67
N ALA A 102 16.35 10.34 5.95
CA ALA A 102 16.72 11.55 6.68
C ALA A 102 18.25 11.84 6.65
N SER A 103 19.08 10.80 6.59
CA SER A 103 20.54 10.93 6.48
C SER A 103 21.04 11.21 5.05
N GLY A 104 20.14 11.40 4.08
CA GLY A 104 20.49 11.65 2.68
C GLY A 104 20.93 10.40 1.90
N HIS A 105 20.81 9.20 2.48
CA HIS A 105 21.07 7.97 1.76
C HIS A 105 19.89 7.62 0.85
N ARG A 106 20.21 7.29 -0.40
CA ARG A 106 19.23 6.73 -1.34
C ARG A 106 18.94 5.27 -0.99
N VAL A 107 17.68 4.93 -0.97
CA VAL A 107 17.24 3.54 -0.75
C VAL A 107 17.57 2.72 -2.00
N GLY A 108 18.28 1.62 -1.82
CA GLY A 108 18.66 0.74 -2.93
C GLY A 108 17.44 0.00 -3.51
N TRP A 109 17.49 -0.24 -4.82
CA TRP A 109 16.47 -1.07 -5.47
C TRP A 109 16.47 -2.50 -4.89
N GLY A 110 15.27 -3.07 -4.76
CA GLY A 110 15.04 -4.38 -4.15
C GLY A 110 14.62 -4.31 -2.68
N ALA A 111 14.58 -3.09 -2.10
CA ALA A 111 14.07 -2.89 -0.74
C ALA A 111 12.53 -2.83 -0.67
N ARG A 112 11.83 -2.94 -1.79
CA ARG A 112 10.37 -2.73 -1.93
C ARG A 112 9.94 -1.33 -1.47
N GLN A 113 9.11 -0.67 -2.25
CA GLN A 113 8.61 0.69 -1.97
C GLN A 113 9.74 1.72 -1.73
N GLU A 114 10.82 1.58 -2.47
CA GLU A 114 12.03 2.40 -2.37
C GLU A 114 11.99 3.68 -3.20
N VAL A 115 10.81 4.07 -3.70
CA VAL A 115 10.67 5.14 -4.68
C VAL A 115 10.15 6.45 -4.07
N ASN A 116 10.65 7.56 -4.58
CA ASN A 116 10.05 8.89 -4.45
C ASN A 116 8.85 8.98 -5.40
N PHE A 117 7.67 8.68 -4.91
CA PHE A 117 6.44 8.72 -5.70
C PHE A 117 6.00 10.14 -6.11
N ALA A 118 6.67 11.18 -5.63
CA ALA A 118 6.46 12.56 -6.07
C ALA A 118 7.30 12.93 -7.30
N HIS A 119 8.26 12.07 -7.71
CA HIS A 119 9.15 12.32 -8.82
C HIS A 119 8.41 12.22 -10.17
N ALA A 120 8.61 13.21 -11.06
CA ALA A 120 7.86 13.33 -12.31
C ALA A 120 8.04 12.13 -13.25
N ALA A 121 9.27 11.60 -13.40
CA ALA A 121 9.52 10.44 -14.25
C ALA A 121 8.82 9.18 -13.69
N TYR A 122 8.84 8.98 -12.37
CA TYR A 122 8.11 7.88 -11.77
C TYR A 122 6.61 8.00 -12.04
N ARG A 123 6.00 9.17 -11.79
CA ARG A 123 4.56 9.39 -12.04
C ARG A 123 4.18 9.16 -13.50
N PHE A 124 5.01 9.59 -14.44
CA PHE A 124 4.77 9.34 -15.87
C PHE A 124 4.67 7.84 -16.18
N HIS A 125 5.62 7.04 -15.69
CA HIS A 125 5.62 5.60 -15.93
C HIS A 125 4.54 4.87 -15.11
N ALA A 126 4.25 5.30 -13.88
CA ALA A 126 3.17 4.76 -13.06
C ALA A 126 1.80 4.97 -13.73
N GLU A 127 1.52 6.17 -14.24
CA GLU A 127 0.29 6.43 -15.01
C GLU A 127 0.20 5.53 -16.23
N ARG A 128 1.30 5.38 -16.97
CA ARG A 128 1.34 4.56 -18.18
C ARG A 128 1.00 3.10 -17.88
N VAL A 129 1.58 2.49 -16.85
CA VAL A 129 1.27 1.10 -16.50
C VAL A 129 -0.15 0.93 -15.99
N ILE A 130 -0.65 1.87 -15.17
CA ILE A 130 -2.05 1.88 -14.72
C ILE A 130 -2.98 1.90 -15.94
N ARG A 131 -2.77 2.83 -16.87
CA ARG A 131 -3.60 2.96 -18.08
C ARG A 131 -3.54 1.72 -18.97
N ALA A 132 -2.38 1.08 -19.10
CA ALA A 132 -2.22 -0.15 -19.87
C ALA A 132 -3.00 -1.31 -19.22
N VAL A 133 -2.75 -1.60 -17.95
CA VAL A 133 -3.34 -2.74 -17.24
C VAL A 133 -4.85 -2.56 -17.06
N VAL A 134 -5.28 -1.43 -16.50
CA VAL A 134 -6.71 -1.17 -16.27
C VAL A 134 -7.45 -1.04 -17.60
N GLY A 135 -6.87 -0.34 -18.58
CA GLY A 135 -7.48 -0.18 -19.90
C GLY A 135 -7.72 -1.50 -20.62
N ARG A 136 -6.81 -2.48 -20.45
CA ARG A 136 -6.93 -3.83 -21.05
C ARG A 136 -8.10 -4.62 -20.47
N TYR A 137 -8.31 -4.54 -19.16
CA TYR A 137 -9.22 -5.46 -18.47
C TYR A 137 -10.49 -4.84 -17.91
N ARG A 138 -10.68 -3.52 -17.99
CA ARG A 138 -11.81 -2.79 -17.39
C ARG A 138 -13.20 -3.32 -17.75
N GLU A 139 -13.33 -4.02 -18.88
CA GLU A 139 -14.61 -4.58 -19.35
C GLU A 139 -14.81 -6.05 -18.91
N HIS A 140 -13.80 -6.66 -18.29
CA HIS A 140 -13.88 -8.08 -17.93
C HIS A 140 -14.89 -8.30 -16.80
N PRO A 141 -15.85 -9.24 -16.94
CA PRO A 141 -16.96 -9.40 -15.99
C PRO A 141 -16.54 -9.88 -14.60
N ALA A 142 -15.38 -10.56 -14.47
CA ALA A 142 -14.88 -10.97 -13.17
C ALA A 142 -14.40 -9.80 -12.30
N ILE A 143 -14.04 -8.64 -12.88
CA ILE A 143 -13.48 -7.52 -12.11
C ILE A 143 -14.59 -6.78 -11.36
N ILE A 144 -14.49 -6.80 -10.04
CA ILE A 144 -15.42 -6.14 -9.12
C ILE A 144 -14.84 -4.86 -8.49
N GLY A 145 -13.53 -4.71 -8.51
CA GLY A 145 -12.84 -3.55 -7.92
C GLY A 145 -11.36 -3.48 -8.29
N TYR A 146 -10.72 -2.42 -7.82
CA TYR A 146 -9.33 -2.12 -8.09
C TYR A 146 -8.61 -1.75 -6.80
N GLN A 147 -7.40 -2.29 -6.62
CA GLN A 147 -6.49 -1.83 -5.60
C GLN A 147 -5.39 -0.98 -6.25
N VAL A 148 -5.29 0.29 -5.86
CA VAL A 148 -4.19 1.15 -6.30
C VAL A 148 -3.07 1.10 -5.27
N ASP A 149 -1.83 0.90 -5.77
CA ASP A 149 -0.64 0.77 -4.91
C ASP A 149 -0.74 -0.35 -3.86
N ASN A 150 0.14 -0.35 -2.87
CA ASN A 150 0.13 -1.29 -1.76
C ASN A 150 0.80 -0.69 -0.53
N GLU A 151 0.15 -0.72 0.63
CA GLU A 151 0.67 -0.23 1.91
C GLU A 151 1.38 1.14 1.79
N PRO A 152 0.71 2.19 1.29
CA PRO A 152 1.36 3.45 1.00
C PRO A 152 1.90 4.13 2.26
N GLY A 153 2.99 4.90 2.10
CA GLY A 153 3.57 5.69 3.17
C GLY A 153 4.46 4.94 4.17
N PRO A 154 5.17 3.85 3.79
CA PRO A 154 6.01 3.08 4.73
C PRO A 154 7.21 3.86 5.24
N ARG A 155 7.52 4.97 4.62
CA ARG A 155 8.61 5.89 5.00
C ARG A 155 8.29 7.32 4.65
N LEU A 156 8.91 8.26 5.36
CA LEU A 156 8.93 9.66 4.98
C LEU A 156 10.01 9.88 3.90
N LEU A 157 9.69 10.69 2.91
CA LEU A 157 10.61 11.01 1.80
C LEU A 157 11.40 12.27 2.11
N TYR A 158 12.73 12.18 2.05
CA TYR A 158 13.62 13.31 2.34
C TYR A 158 14.32 13.85 1.07
N ASN A 159 13.85 13.46 -0.11
CA ASN A 159 14.37 13.97 -1.38
C ASN A 159 14.27 15.49 -1.48
N THR A 160 15.19 16.09 -2.22
CA THR A 160 15.27 17.56 -2.34
C THR A 160 13.99 18.15 -2.94
N ASP A 161 13.44 17.54 -3.98
CA ASP A 161 12.18 17.97 -4.60
C ASP A 161 10.97 17.85 -3.67
N VAL A 162 10.96 16.86 -2.78
CA VAL A 162 9.95 16.71 -1.73
C VAL A 162 10.08 17.82 -0.68
N PHE A 163 11.32 18.15 -0.30
CA PHE A 163 11.55 19.27 0.61
C PHE A 163 11.14 20.62 0.00
N GLU A 164 11.42 20.86 -1.27
CA GLU A 164 10.96 22.07 -1.97
C GLU A 164 9.43 22.16 -1.99
N LYS A 165 8.74 21.06 -2.25
CA LYS A 165 7.26 20.99 -2.14
C LYS A 165 6.77 21.29 -0.72
N PHE A 166 7.49 20.87 0.32
CA PHE A 166 7.17 21.20 1.70
C PHE A 166 7.30 22.69 1.98
N VAL A 167 8.38 23.33 1.50
CA VAL A 167 8.52 24.80 1.62
C VAL A 167 7.35 25.53 0.96
N ASP A 168 6.93 25.06 -0.23
CA ASP A 168 5.77 25.66 -0.91
C ASP A 168 4.45 25.36 -0.19
N TRP A 169 4.32 24.20 0.46
CA TRP A 169 3.17 23.87 1.31
C TRP A 169 3.10 24.82 2.52
N LEU A 170 4.22 25.12 3.17
CA LEU A 170 4.32 26.09 4.25
C LEU A 170 3.97 27.51 3.79
N ARG A 171 4.47 27.91 2.61
CA ARG A 171 4.13 29.22 2.02
C ARG A 171 2.63 29.39 1.82
N ARG A 172 1.95 28.37 1.31
CA ARG A 172 0.49 28.42 1.15
C ARG A 172 -0.24 28.50 2.49
N ARG A 173 0.27 27.84 3.53
CA ARG A 173 -0.37 27.75 4.84
C ARG A 173 -0.15 28.99 5.70
N TYR A 174 1.06 29.51 5.70
CA TYR A 174 1.47 30.62 6.59
C TYR A 174 1.55 31.98 5.87
N GLY A 175 1.70 32.01 4.59
CA GLY A 175 1.82 33.24 3.78
C GLY A 175 3.17 33.91 3.89
N THR A 176 3.62 34.25 5.11
CA THR A 176 4.89 34.92 5.38
C THR A 176 5.77 34.16 6.34
N VAL A 177 7.09 34.39 6.25
CA VAL A 177 8.08 33.82 7.18
C VAL A 177 7.87 34.36 8.60
N ASP A 178 7.48 35.62 8.76
CA ASP A 178 7.24 36.19 10.08
C ASP A 178 6.10 35.50 10.80
N ARG A 179 5.01 35.19 10.08
CA ARG A 179 3.89 34.42 10.64
C ARG A 179 4.32 32.98 10.99
N LEU A 180 5.14 32.31 10.17
CA LEU A 180 5.69 31.01 10.50
C LEU A 180 6.54 31.07 11.79
N ASN A 181 7.44 32.07 11.88
CA ASN A 181 8.29 32.28 13.06
C ASN A 181 7.45 32.46 14.34
N GLU A 182 6.37 33.23 14.25
CA GLU A 182 5.46 33.49 15.35
C GLU A 182 4.70 32.23 15.77
N GLU A 183 4.04 31.56 14.83
CA GLU A 183 3.22 30.38 15.11
C GLU A 183 4.05 29.16 15.57
N TRP A 184 5.30 29.05 15.12
CA TRP A 184 6.21 27.97 15.55
C TRP A 184 7.09 28.34 16.75
N GLY A 185 7.09 29.58 17.18
CA GLY A 185 7.92 30.06 18.29
C GLY A 185 9.43 29.97 18.01
N LEU A 186 9.85 30.28 16.78
CA LEU A 186 11.22 30.05 16.30
C LEU A 186 12.27 31.01 16.89
N VAL A 187 11.94 31.78 17.91
CA VAL A 187 12.94 32.56 18.65
C VAL A 187 13.87 31.69 19.51
N TYR A 188 13.38 30.48 19.86
CA TYR A 188 14.11 29.54 20.70
C TYR A 188 15.27 28.91 19.92
N TRP A 189 16.43 28.81 20.53
CA TRP A 189 17.68 28.29 19.94
C TRP A 189 18.10 28.98 18.62
N SER A 190 17.71 30.23 18.43
CA SER A 190 18.04 31.00 17.21
C SER A 190 17.49 30.40 15.91
N HIS A 191 16.37 29.71 15.97
CA HIS A 191 15.72 29.09 14.79
C HIS A 191 14.94 30.10 13.93
N ARG A 192 14.85 31.40 14.33
CA ARG A 192 14.12 32.41 13.58
C ARG A 192 14.66 32.53 12.15
N LEU A 193 13.76 32.43 11.20
CA LEU A 193 14.04 32.53 9.76
C LEU A 193 13.87 33.98 9.30
N SER A 194 14.72 34.43 8.36
CA SER A 194 14.57 35.73 7.66
C SER A 194 13.86 35.56 6.31
N ARG A 195 13.97 34.43 5.70
CA ARG A 195 13.38 34.10 4.38
C ARG A 195 13.08 32.60 4.28
N TRP A 196 12.25 32.20 3.35
CA TRP A 196 11.87 30.79 3.15
C TRP A 196 13.04 29.86 2.83
N SER A 197 14.08 30.37 2.15
CA SER A 197 15.29 29.60 1.84
C SER A 197 16.17 29.29 3.05
N ASP A 198 15.89 29.91 4.21
CA ASP A 198 16.61 29.62 5.45
C ASP A 198 16.03 28.43 6.21
N LEU A 199 14.89 27.88 5.74
CA LEU A 199 14.32 26.69 6.35
C LEU A 199 15.30 25.51 6.21
N TRP A 200 15.67 24.94 7.33
CA TRP A 200 16.59 23.79 7.37
C TRP A 200 15.86 22.49 7.01
N ARG A 201 16.61 21.48 6.59
CA ARG A 201 16.05 20.17 6.31
C ARG A 201 15.61 19.48 7.61
N PRO A 202 14.59 18.59 7.57
CA PRO A 202 14.00 17.99 8.78
C PRO A 202 14.92 17.01 9.52
N GLU A 203 16.08 16.67 8.97
CA GLU A 203 17.05 15.79 9.62
C GLU A 203 17.57 16.40 10.93
N GLY A 204 17.51 15.63 12.03
CA GLY A 204 17.98 16.07 13.34
C GLY A 204 17.16 17.22 13.93
N ASN A 205 15.95 17.48 13.44
CA ASN A 205 15.11 18.55 13.92
C ASN A 205 14.57 18.28 15.33
N PHE A 206 14.61 19.31 16.20
CA PHE A 206 14.10 19.30 17.56
C PHE A 206 12.86 20.19 17.76
N GLN A 207 12.34 20.80 16.71
CA GLN A 207 11.15 21.63 16.77
C GLN A 207 9.89 20.77 16.60
N PRO A 208 9.03 20.62 17.63
CA PRO A 208 7.84 19.76 17.53
C PRO A 208 6.85 20.23 16.47
N GLN A 209 6.71 21.55 16.30
CA GLN A 209 5.82 22.15 15.30
C GLN A 209 6.28 21.85 13.88
N TYR A 210 7.60 21.87 13.66
CA TYR A 210 8.20 21.48 12.39
C TYR A 210 7.96 19.98 12.12
N ASP A 211 8.25 19.11 13.09
CA ASP A 211 8.07 17.67 12.92
C ASP A 211 6.61 17.31 12.61
N LEU A 212 5.68 17.93 13.32
CA LEU A 212 4.25 17.74 13.06
C LEU A 212 3.85 18.25 11.66
N ALA A 213 4.36 19.40 11.24
CA ALA A 213 4.08 19.95 9.92
C ALA A 213 4.66 19.07 8.82
N TRP A 214 5.88 18.55 9.01
CA TRP A 214 6.54 17.64 8.09
C TRP A 214 5.73 16.33 7.91
N ARG A 215 5.28 15.73 9.00
CA ARG A 215 4.44 14.52 8.97
C ARG A 215 3.09 14.74 8.30
N ARG A 216 2.44 15.86 8.59
CA ARG A 216 1.18 16.24 7.93
C ARG A 216 1.36 16.43 6.43
N PHE A 217 2.41 17.13 6.01
CA PHE A 217 2.74 17.30 4.60
C PHE A 217 2.98 15.94 3.91
N GLN A 218 3.74 15.04 4.54
CA GLN A 218 3.98 13.70 3.99
C GLN A 218 2.68 12.90 3.85
N ALA A 219 1.78 12.98 4.82
CA ALA A 219 0.49 12.30 4.75
C ALA A 219 -0.42 12.87 3.65
N GLU A 220 -0.44 14.21 3.49
CA GLU A 220 -1.15 14.85 2.38
C GLU A 220 -0.55 14.44 1.03
N LEU A 221 0.77 14.29 0.93
CA LEU A 221 1.47 13.86 -0.28
C LEU A 221 1.11 12.43 -0.67
N VAL A 222 1.03 11.52 0.31
CA VAL A 222 0.58 10.14 0.10
C VAL A 222 -0.89 10.10 -0.31
N THR A 223 -1.75 10.85 0.38
CA THR A 223 -3.18 10.93 0.05
C THR A 223 -3.41 11.44 -1.37
N GLU A 224 -2.66 12.47 -1.77
CA GLU A 224 -2.70 13.00 -3.15
C GLU A 224 -2.26 11.94 -4.17
N PHE A 225 -1.18 11.22 -3.89
CA PHE A 225 -0.66 10.17 -4.77
C PHE A 225 -1.66 9.01 -4.96
N ILE A 226 -2.28 8.55 -3.88
CA ILE A 226 -3.31 7.49 -3.95
C ILE A 226 -4.58 8.00 -4.63
N GLY A 227 -5.02 9.22 -4.30
CA GLY A 227 -6.17 9.86 -4.93
C GLY A 227 -5.98 10.08 -6.44
N TRP A 228 -4.76 10.43 -6.86
CA TRP A 228 -4.40 10.56 -8.28
C TRP A 228 -4.51 9.22 -9.01
N GLN A 229 -3.97 8.12 -8.47
CA GLN A 229 -4.12 6.79 -9.05
C GLN A 229 -5.60 6.36 -9.12
N ALA A 230 -6.35 6.56 -8.03
CA ALA A 230 -7.78 6.27 -7.99
C ALA A 230 -8.56 7.08 -9.04
N GLY A 231 -8.16 8.33 -9.28
CA GLY A 231 -8.73 9.19 -10.34
C GLY A 231 -8.53 8.60 -11.74
N ILE A 232 -7.31 8.10 -12.04
CA ILE A 232 -7.02 7.44 -13.33
C ILE A 232 -7.90 6.19 -13.51
N VAL A 233 -8.01 5.36 -12.47
CA VAL A 233 -8.84 4.15 -12.52
C VAL A 233 -10.30 4.52 -12.78
N ARG A 234 -10.85 5.48 -12.05
CA ARG A 234 -12.25 5.93 -12.23
C ARG A 234 -12.49 6.53 -13.61
N GLU A 235 -11.55 7.28 -14.15
CA GLU A 235 -11.58 7.79 -15.54
C GLU A 235 -11.71 6.65 -16.54
N LEU A 236 -10.86 5.63 -16.43
CA LEU A 236 -10.81 4.52 -17.38
C LEU A 236 -12.04 3.59 -17.30
N THR A 237 -12.57 3.40 -16.11
CA THR A 237 -13.66 2.46 -15.85
C THR A 237 -15.05 3.09 -15.94
N GLY A 238 -15.13 4.42 -16.02
CA GLY A 238 -16.39 5.14 -15.91
C GLY A 238 -17.05 4.97 -14.54
N GLY A 239 -16.28 4.71 -13.50
CA GLY A 239 -16.77 4.46 -12.14
C GLY A 239 -17.28 3.04 -11.89
N ARG A 240 -17.02 2.11 -12.80
CA ARG A 240 -17.37 0.70 -12.62
C ARG A 240 -16.34 0.01 -11.73
N GLY A 241 -16.83 -0.74 -10.73
CA GLY A 241 -16.02 -1.30 -9.67
C GLY A 241 -15.62 -0.25 -8.61
N PHE A 242 -15.32 -0.70 -7.41
CA PHE A 242 -14.80 0.16 -6.36
C PHE A 242 -13.29 0.33 -6.47
N VAL A 243 -12.76 1.43 -5.93
CA VAL A 243 -11.32 1.65 -5.81
C VAL A 243 -10.92 1.66 -4.33
N THR A 244 -9.87 0.91 -4.01
CA THR A 244 -9.29 0.81 -2.67
C THR A 244 -7.76 0.79 -2.73
N THR A 245 -7.10 0.82 -1.58
CA THR A 245 -5.68 0.45 -1.38
C THR A 245 -5.57 -0.35 -0.10
N CYS A 246 -4.61 -1.26 0.03
CA CYS A 246 -4.41 -1.91 1.31
C CYS A 246 -3.59 -1.02 2.24
N ILE A 247 -4.22 -0.57 3.33
CA ILE A 247 -3.61 0.31 4.31
C ILE A 247 -2.92 -0.52 5.39
N SER A 248 -1.66 -0.20 5.66
CA SER A 248 -1.00 -0.61 6.89
C SER A 248 -1.08 0.56 7.86
N TYR A 249 -1.88 0.44 8.90
CA TYR A 249 -2.20 1.54 9.84
C TYR A 249 -1.03 1.98 10.73
N GLU A 250 0.08 1.27 10.69
CA GLU A 250 1.30 1.62 11.43
C GLU A 250 2.27 2.49 10.62
N GLN A 251 1.97 2.78 9.36
CA GLN A 251 2.86 3.52 8.49
C GLN A 251 2.98 5.00 8.88
N PRO A 252 4.22 5.56 8.90
CA PRO A 252 4.46 6.92 9.38
C PRO A 252 4.01 8.02 8.42
N GLY A 253 3.75 7.69 7.16
CA GLY A 253 3.46 8.64 6.09
C GLY A 253 1.98 8.75 5.73
N ILE A 254 1.05 8.27 6.57
CA ILE A 254 -0.39 8.33 6.29
C ILE A 254 -1.15 9.10 7.37
N GLU A 255 -2.31 9.58 6.98
CA GLU A 255 -3.41 10.02 7.86
C GLU A 255 -4.67 9.26 7.40
N ASP A 256 -5.16 8.37 8.26
CA ASP A 256 -6.12 7.33 7.92
C ASP A 256 -7.42 7.86 7.34
N ALA A 257 -7.99 8.87 7.99
CA ALA A 257 -9.28 9.41 7.59
C ALA A 257 -9.21 10.17 6.26
N GLU A 258 -8.14 10.94 6.02
CA GLU A 258 -7.95 11.65 4.77
C GLU A 258 -7.68 10.68 3.61
N LEU A 259 -6.83 9.68 3.82
CA LEU A 259 -6.54 8.66 2.84
C LEU A 259 -7.82 7.87 2.48
N SER A 260 -8.63 7.51 3.48
CA SER A 260 -9.87 6.78 3.30
C SER A 260 -10.91 7.56 2.49
N ARG A 261 -10.92 8.89 2.56
CA ARG A 261 -11.82 9.73 1.75
C ARG A 261 -11.50 9.71 0.26
N ALA A 262 -10.23 9.46 -0.10
CA ALA A 262 -9.82 9.35 -1.50
C ALA A 262 -10.29 8.04 -2.17
N LEU A 263 -10.72 7.07 -1.39
CA LEU A 263 -11.09 5.70 -1.79
C LEU A 263 -12.60 5.47 -1.69
N ASP A 264 -13.10 4.49 -2.44
CA ASP A 264 -14.51 4.08 -2.37
C ASP A 264 -14.76 3.15 -1.19
N VAL A 265 -13.85 2.21 -0.97
CA VAL A 265 -13.87 1.26 0.15
C VAL A 265 -12.57 1.38 0.93
N VAL A 266 -12.67 1.42 2.25
CA VAL A 266 -11.49 1.30 3.13
C VAL A 266 -11.07 -0.15 3.17
N SER A 267 -9.77 -0.40 3.06
CA SER A 267 -9.23 -1.72 3.29
C SER A 267 -7.86 -1.65 3.95
N GLY A 268 -7.54 -2.67 4.71
CA GLY A 268 -6.30 -2.69 5.47
C GLY A 268 -5.76 -4.10 5.72
N ASN A 269 -4.48 -4.11 6.06
CA ASN A 269 -3.74 -5.32 6.36
C ASN A 269 -3.70 -5.54 7.88
N ALA A 270 -4.24 -6.66 8.32
CA ALA A 270 -4.40 -7.00 9.73
C ALA A 270 -3.46 -8.16 10.10
N TYR A 271 -2.16 -7.91 10.10
CA TYR A 271 -1.17 -8.85 10.60
C TYR A 271 -1.07 -8.79 12.11
N TYR A 272 -0.86 -9.93 12.75
CA TYR A 272 -0.76 -10.06 14.19
C TYR A 272 0.25 -11.13 14.59
N GLU A 273 0.87 -10.95 15.75
CA GLU A 273 1.68 -12.01 16.36
C GLU A 273 0.77 -13.11 16.93
N MET A 274 1.19 -14.35 16.77
CA MET A 274 0.50 -15.48 17.37
C MET A 274 0.51 -15.34 18.89
N GLN A 275 -0.60 -15.66 19.52
CA GLN A 275 -0.65 -15.79 20.96
C GLN A 275 0.17 -17.00 21.38
N ASP A 276 1.18 -16.78 22.20
CA ASP A 276 2.11 -17.80 22.67
C ASP A 276 1.41 -19.07 23.21
N SER A 277 0.39 -18.90 24.01
CA SER A 277 -0.38 -20.00 24.60
C SER A 277 -1.28 -20.74 23.62
N LEU A 278 -1.59 -20.15 22.47
CA LEU A 278 -2.42 -20.74 21.43
C LEU A 278 -1.63 -21.16 20.21
N ALA A 279 -0.51 -20.50 19.93
CA ALA A 279 0.31 -20.76 18.77
C ALA A 279 1.23 -21.96 18.97
N HIS A 280 1.94 -21.99 20.10
CA HIS A 280 2.99 -22.97 20.34
C HIS A 280 3.16 -23.18 21.83
N PRO A 281 2.91 -24.36 22.37
CA PRO A 281 3.21 -24.67 23.75
C PRO A 281 4.69 -24.39 24.07
N GLY A 282 4.97 -23.42 24.93
CA GLY A 282 6.32 -23.03 25.32
C GLY A 282 6.98 -21.96 24.47
N ALA A 283 6.29 -21.39 23.48
CA ALA A 283 6.79 -20.19 22.81
C ALA A 283 6.82 -19.00 23.77
N LEU A 284 7.96 -18.32 23.85
CA LEU A 284 8.07 -17.12 24.66
C LEU A 284 7.50 -15.92 23.91
N PRO A 285 6.86 -14.96 24.60
CA PRO A 285 6.40 -13.72 23.99
C PRO A 285 7.57 -12.98 23.34
N ARG A 286 7.47 -12.69 22.04
CA ARG A 286 8.50 -11.97 21.29
C ARG A 286 8.54 -10.46 21.57
N SER A 287 7.43 -9.91 22.04
CA SER A 287 7.32 -8.50 22.37
C SER A 287 6.94 -8.32 23.84
N SER A 288 7.81 -7.67 24.58
CA SER A 288 7.55 -7.21 25.96
C SER A 288 7.19 -5.72 26.01
N GLY A 289 7.04 -5.07 24.86
CA GLY A 289 6.72 -3.64 24.79
C GLY A 289 5.31 -3.30 25.26
N PRO A 290 5.05 -2.02 25.60
CA PRO A 290 3.76 -1.56 26.09
C PRO A 290 2.61 -1.74 25.09
N THR A 291 2.92 -1.92 23.82
CA THR A 291 1.95 -2.17 22.73
C THR A 291 1.80 -3.65 22.36
N GLY A 292 2.44 -4.55 23.10
CA GLY A 292 2.43 -5.99 22.76
C GLY A 292 1.04 -6.62 22.68
N TRP A 293 0.04 -6.07 23.36
CA TRP A 293 -1.34 -6.55 23.30
C TRP A 293 -2.06 -6.20 21.97
N VAL A 294 -1.71 -5.09 21.33
CA VAL A 294 -2.35 -4.64 20.07
C VAL A 294 -1.89 -5.42 18.83
N VAL A 295 -0.77 -6.12 18.92
CA VAL A 295 -0.24 -6.94 17.83
C VAL A 295 -0.43 -8.43 18.04
N ARG A 296 -1.13 -8.84 19.11
CA ARG A 296 -1.29 -10.24 19.50
C ARG A 296 -2.69 -10.78 19.27
N GLY A 297 -2.76 -11.86 18.54
CA GLY A 297 -3.97 -12.65 18.37
C GLY A 297 -5.17 -11.86 17.85
N PRO A 298 -6.38 -12.29 18.17
CA PRO A 298 -7.64 -11.69 17.68
C PRO A 298 -7.82 -10.19 18.01
N TRP A 299 -7.19 -9.71 19.09
CA TRP A 299 -7.31 -8.30 19.50
C TRP A 299 -6.70 -7.35 18.49
N ALA A 300 -5.59 -7.73 17.84
CA ALA A 300 -4.98 -6.92 16.78
C ALA A 300 -5.93 -6.79 15.59
N VAL A 301 -6.59 -7.86 15.20
CA VAL A 301 -7.56 -7.86 14.10
C VAL A 301 -8.77 -6.98 14.45
N THR A 302 -9.29 -7.10 15.69
CA THR A 302 -10.41 -6.27 16.16
C THR A 302 -10.05 -4.80 16.16
N GLN A 303 -8.87 -4.43 16.68
CA GLN A 303 -8.41 -3.04 16.68
C GLN A 303 -8.29 -2.48 15.28
N LEU A 304 -7.70 -3.24 14.35
CA LEU A 304 -7.56 -2.80 12.96
C LEU A 304 -8.92 -2.67 12.26
N ALA A 305 -9.86 -3.56 12.55
CA ALA A 305 -11.24 -3.45 12.08
C ALA A 305 -11.92 -2.18 12.59
N ASP A 306 -11.74 -1.85 13.86
CA ASP A 306 -12.27 -0.61 14.45
C ASP A 306 -11.64 0.63 13.85
N LEU A 307 -10.33 0.62 13.56
CA LEU A 307 -9.64 1.71 12.85
C LEU A 307 -10.18 1.88 11.43
N MET A 308 -10.33 0.79 10.67
CA MET A 308 -10.89 0.83 9.31
C MET A 308 -12.32 1.39 9.32
N TYR A 309 -13.16 0.89 10.23
CA TYR A 309 -14.52 1.39 10.34
C TYR A 309 -14.56 2.87 10.77
N SER A 310 -13.74 3.25 11.74
CA SER A 310 -13.69 4.63 12.25
C SER A 310 -13.23 5.63 11.19
N SER A 311 -12.35 5.22 10.29
CA SER A 311 -11.80 6.08 9.22
C SER A 311 -12.87 6.54 8.22
N LYS A 312 -13.92 5.75 7.98
CA LYS A 312 -14.96 6.06 6.99
C LYS A 312 -16.40 5.82 7.48
N GLN A 313 -16.60 5.09 8.57
CA GLN A 313 -17.91 4.68 9.10
C GLN A 313 -18.77 3.94 8.06
N ALA A 314 -18.12 3.05 7.31
CA ALA A 314 -18.72 2.25 6.23
C ALA A 314 -18.14 0.82 6.25
N PRO A 315 -18.74 -0.13 5.53
CA PRO A 315 -18.16 -1.45 5.33
C PRO A 315 -16.72 -1.35 4.80
N PHE A 316 -15.86 -2.24 5.28
CA PHE A 316 -14.43 -2.28 4.96
C PHE A 316 -13.98 -3.68 4.52
N LEU A 317 -12.77 -3.80 4.02
CA LEU A 317 -12.15 -5.06 3.66
C LEU A 317 -10.87 -5.28 4.48
N VAL A 318 -10.70 -6.47 5.04
CA VAL A 318 -9.38 -6.95 5.45
C VAL A 318 -8.72 -7.54 4.21
N THR A 319 -7.69 -6.88 3.70
CA THR A 319 -7.04 -7.24 2.43
C THR A 319 -5.90 -8.22 2.61
N GLU A 320 -5.28 -8.23 3.77
CA GLU A 320 -4.24 -9.19 4.13
C GLU A 320 -4.32 -9.54 5.62
N THR A 321 -4.10 -10.81 5.92
CA THR A 321 -3.95 -11.31 7.28
C THR A 321 -3.10 -12.59 7.27
N ASN A 322 -2.72 -13.08 8.45
CA ASN A 322 -1.91 -14.28 8.56
C ASN A 322 -2.68 -15.51 8.04
N ALA A 323 -2.12 -16.19 7.04
CA ALA A 323 -2.68 -17.43 6.49
C ALA A 323 -1.72 -18.63 6.61
N GLY A 324 -0.57 -18.41 7.18
CA GLY A 324 0.51 -19.38 7.28
C GLY A 324 1.84 -18.68 7.45
N SER A 325 2.93 -19.35 7.15
CA SER A 325 4.24 -18.72 7.16
C SER A 325 4.31 -17.64 6.09
N ILE A 326 4.71 -16.45 6.49
CA ILE A 326 4.98 -15.34 5.58
C ILE A 326 6.48 -15.09 5.48
N GLY A 327 6.93 -14.40 4.43
CA GLY A 327 8.35 -14.19 4.12
C GLY A 327 9.16 -13.37 5.11
N PHE A 328 8.56 -12.88 6.19
CA PHE A 328 9.23 -12.10 7.23
C PHE A 328 9.53 -12.97 8.44
N SER A 329 10.79 -12.99 8.88
CA SER A 329 11.27 -13.83 9.98
C SER A 329 10.52 -13.62 11.31
N SER A 330 9.99 -12.44 11.54
CA SER A 330 9.21 -12.11 12.74
C SER A 330 7.77 -12.64 12.72
N MET A 331 7.28 -13.10 11.56
CA MET A 331 5.90 -13.55 11.36
C MET A 331 5.85 -14.97 10.74
N ASN A 332 6.90 -15.76 10.92
CA ASN A 332 7.04 -17.09 10.32
C ASN A 332 6.26 -18.20 11.03
N GLU A 333 5.52 -17.91 12.06
CA GLU A 333 4.73 -18.92 12.77
C GLU A 333 3.39 -19.11 12.05
N SER A 334 3.16 -20.32 11.59
CA SER A 334 1.86 -20.68 11.01
C SER A 334 0.80 -20.77 12.11
N PRO A 335 -0.38 -20.16 11.91
CA PRO A 335 -1.50 -20.39 12.80
C PRO A 335 -1.93 -21.86 12.73
N TYR A 336 -2.37 -22.42 13.86
CA TYR A 336 -3.07 -23.68 13.85
C TYR A 336 -4.58 -23.47 13.78
N ASP A 337 -5.33 -24.49 13.45
CA ASP A 337 -6.78 -24.42 13.21
C ASP A 337 -7.60 -23.67 14.27
N GLY A 338 -7.21 -23.80 15.55
CA GLY A 338 -7.89 -23.10 16.64
C GLY A 338 -7.77 -21.59 16.58
N GLN A 339 -6.63 -21.05 16.12
CA GLN A 339 -6.41 -19.61 15.97
C GLN A 339 -7.22 -19.05 14.80
N TRP A 340 -7.26 -19.78 13.69
CA TRP A 340 -8.10 -19.39 12.56
C TRP A 340 -9.56 -19.24 12.93
N ARG A 341 -10.10 -20.18 13.71
CA ARG A 341 -11.50 -20.10 14.19
C ARG A 341 -11.75 -18.90 15.11
N GLN A 342 -10.73 -18.47 15.86
CA GLN A 342 -10.85 -17.29 16.72
C GLN A 342 -10.85 -15.98 15.93
N VAL A 343 -10.13 -15.92 14.82
CA VAL A 343 -10.06 -14.74 13.98
C VAL A 343 -11.27 -14.64 13.04
N ALA A 344 -11.68 -15.76 12.46
CA ALA A 344 -12.86 -15.82 11.60
C ALA A 344 -14.18 -15.68 12.37
#